data_ebbad92e5db9039c9ee33eef22e7fe9f
#
_entry.id   ebbad92e5db9039c9ee33eef22e7fe9f
#
_cell.length_a   1.000
_cell.length_b   1.000
_cell.length_c   1.000
_cell.angle_alpha   90.00
_cell.angle_beta   90.00
_cell.angle_gamma   90.00
#
_symmetry.space_group_name_H-M   'P 1'
#
loop_
_entity.id
_entity.type
_entity.pdbx_description
1 polymer ?
#
loop_
_entity_poly.entity_id
_entity_poly.type
_entity_poly.pdbx_seq_one_letter_code
_entity_poly.pdbx_strand_id
1 'polypeptide(L)'
;MNQTKYIFVTGGVTSSLGKGIIAASLAKLLQARGYRTTIQKFDPYINVDPGTLNPYEHGECYVTDDGAETDLDLGHYERFLNVPTSQANNVTTGRIYLSVIEKERRGEFLGKTVQVVPHITNEIKDRMQLLGKSGDYDIVITEIGGTVGDIESLPYIESVRQLVWELGEHNGLVIHLTLVPFLAAAGELKTKPTQHSVKTLMESGIKADILVCRTEHEISDEIRNKLALFCNVKREAVIQSIDASTIYEVPNLMLEEGLDVVALKKLDLPKKAAPDLKNWNTFLKRLKNPKHTINIGLIGKYVEMQDCYKSILEAFIHAGASNETKVNVISIHSEFIDATNIKEKLKDLDGILVAPGFGERGIEGKIEAVRYARENKVPFFGICLGMQMAIIEYSRNIVGLTDANSTEMNDETPHPVVNLMESQKTITDKGGTMRLGAWKCDLKTDSLAHKIYGKDTISERHRHRYEYNSEYVDQLQNAGLIASGVNPDTGLVEIIELENHPFFIGVQYHPEYKSTVANPHPVFVHFIAAAVKAKKK
;
A
#
# COMPACT_ATOMS: atom_id res chain seq x y z
N MET A 1 0.92 -9.98 -32.48
CA MET A 1 0.62 -9.35 -31.16
C MET A 1 1.27 -7.98 -31.17
N ASN A 2 0.58 -6.94 -30.72
CA ASN A 2 1.22 -5.63 -30.61
C ASN A 2 2.30 -5.71 -29.54
N GLN A 3 3.45 -5.09 -29.80
CA GLN A 3 4.55 -5.01 -28.85
C GLN A 3 4.13 -4.21 -27.62
N THR A 4 4.43 -4.71 -26.40
CA THR A 4 4.19 -3.98 -25.14
C THR A 4 4.93 -2.64 -25.15
N LYS A 5 4.25 -1.58 -24.72
CA LYS A 5 4.80 -0.23 -24.57
C LYS A 5 5.26 0.02 -23.13
N TYR A 6 6.30 0.82 -22.98
CA TYR A 6 6.90 1.12 -21.67
C TYR A 6 6.86 2.62 -21.38
N ILE A 7 6.43 2.96 -20.17
CA ILE A 7 6.42 4.34 -19.67
C ILE A 7 7.32 4.39 -18.43
N PHE A 8 8.29 5.25 -18.41
CA PHE A 8 9.21 5.46 -17.29
C PHE A 8 8.87 6.78 -16.58
N VAL A 9 8.52 6.71 -15.30
CA VAL A 9 8.20 7.88 -14.48
C VAL A 9 9.38 8.18 -13.58
N THR A 10 10.06 9.29 -13.84
CA THR A 10 11.18 9.80 -13.05
C THR A 10 10.78 11.06 -12.30
N GLY A 11 11.50 11.43 -11.26
CA GLY A 11 11.25 12.67 -10.53
C GLY A 11 12.52 13.41 -10.15
N GLY A 12 12.40 14.71 -10.02
CA GLY A 12 13.51 15.57 -9.61
C GLY A 12 13.06 16.68 -8.67
N VAL A 13 14.00 17.52 -8.24
CA VAL A 13 13.85 18.62 -7.28
C VAL A 13 13.76 18.12 -5.83
N THR A 14 12.81 17.26 -5.49
CA THR A 14 12.63 16.73 -4.12
C THR A 14 11.91 15.37 -4.15
N SER A 15 11.98 14.66 -3.05
CA SER A 15 11.15 13.47 -2.79
C SER A 15 9.68 13.85 -2.59
N SER A 16 8.80 12.84 -2.52
CA SER A 16 7.37 13.01 -2.19
C SER A 16 6.57 13.93 -3.15
N LEU A 17 7.02 14.08 -4.40
CA LEU A 17 6.28 14.82 -5.43
C LEU A 17 5.01 14.10 -5.91
N GLY A 18 4.86 12.80 -5.58
CA GLY A 18 3.72 11.99 -5.97
C GLY A 18 3.90 11.23 -7.28
N LYS A 19 5.12 10.76 -7.60
CA LYS A 19 5.39 9.90 -8.77
C LYS A 19 4.44 8.71 -8.85
N GLY A 20 4.26 7.98 -7.74
CA GLY A 20 3.37 6.83 -7.64
C GLY A 20 1.91 7.17 -7.96
N ILE A 21 1.42 8.29 -7.46
CA ILE A 21 0.06 8.76 -7.71
C ILE A 21 -0.14 9.18 -9.17
N ILE A 22 0.84 9.83 -9.80
CA ILE A 22 0.79 10.17 -11.23
C ILE A 22 0.84 8.91 -12.08
N ALA A 23 1.72 7.95 -11.77
CA ALA A 23 1.81 6.66 -12.43
C ALA A 23 0.48 5.89 -12.33
N ALA A 24 -0.09 5.80 -11.11
CA ALA A 24 -1.37 5.15 -10.86
C ALA A 24 -2.54 5.85 -11.58
N SER A 25 -2.53 7.19 -11.61
CA SER A 25 -3.55 7.98 -12.30
C SER A 25 -3.51 7.77 -13.81
N LEU A 26 -2.33 7.81 -14.42
CA LEU A 26 -2.16 7.53 -15.84
C LEU A 26 -2.56 6.08 -16.17
N ALA A 27 -2.12 5.11 -15.38
CA ALA A 27 -2.51 3.72 -15.56
C ALA A 27 -4.03 3.54 -15.49
N LYS A 28 -4.69 4.21 -14.53
CA LYS A 28 -6.15 4.22 -14.39
C LYS A 28 -6.85 4.79 -15.62
N LEU A 29 -6.37 5.89 -16.16
CA LEU A 29 -6.92 6.49 -17.38
C LEU A 29 -6.75 5.58 -18.59
N LEU A 30 -5.59 4.97 -18.75
CA LEU A 30 -5.31 4.01 -19.83
C LEU A 30 -6.16 2.74 -19.69
N GLN A 31 -6.30 2.21 -18.47
CA GLN A 31 -7.18 1.09 -18.16
C GLN A 31 -8.66 1.43 -18.51
N ALA A 32 -9.11 2.62 -18.12
CA ALA A 32 -10.45 3.10 -18.41
C ALA A 32 -10.73 3.30 -19.91
N ARG A 33 -9.69 3.43 -20.74
CA ARG A 33 -9.76 3.39 -22.20
C ARG A 33 -9.72 1.98 -22.79
N GLY A 34 -9.54 0.94 -21.96
CA GLY A 34 -9.49 -0.45 -22.38
C GLY A 34 -8.10 -0.97 -22.75
N TYR A 35 -7.03 -0.38 -22.24
CA TYR A 35 -5.69 -0.95 -22.28
C TYR A 35 -5.43 -1.81 -21.04
N ARG A 36 -4.76 -2.94 -21.22
CA ARG A 36 -4.27 -3.76 -20.12
C ARG A 36 -2.98 -3.13 -19.58
N THR A 37 -3.05 -2.55 -18.40
CA THR A 37 -1.94 -1.81 -17.80
C THR A 37 -1.50 -2.40 -16.47
N THR A 38 -0.21 -2.34 -16.19
CA THR A 38 0.35 -2.60 -14.87
C THR A 38 1.41 -1.57 -14.53
N ILE A 39 1.74 -1.48 -13.23
CA ILE A 39 2.76 -0.57 -12.73
C ILE A 39 3.79 -1.38 -11.95
N GLN A 40 5.06 -1.01 -12.07
CA GLN A 40 6.16 -1.57 -11.28
C GLN A 40 6.99 -0.45 -10.66
N LYS A 41 7.56 -0.74 -9.50
CA LYS A 41 8.38 0.17 -8.69
C LYS A 41 9.82 -0.32 -8.66
N PHE A 42 10.76 0.59 -8.88
CA PHE A 42 12.19 0.34 -8.74
C PHE A 42 12.76 1.25 -7.65
N ASP A 43 13.15 0.64 -6.54
CA ASP A 43 13.62 1.36 -5.35
C ASP A 43 15.15 1.37 -5.25
N PRO A 44 15.78 2.54 -5.07
CA PRO A 44 17.25 2.65 -5.12
C PRO A 44 17.97 2.23 -3.83
N TYR A 45 17.26 1.78 -2.79
CA TYR A 45 17.90 1.34 -1.54
C TYR A 45 18.50 -0.08 -1.65
N ILE A 46 19.50 -0.36 -0.80
CA ILE A 46 20.28 -1.62 -0.78
C ILE A 46 19.56 -2.77 -0.08
N ASN A 47 18.48 -2.52 0.66
CA ASN A 47 17.71 -3.62 1.26
C ASN A 47 17.14 -4.54 0.17
N VAL A 48 17.16 -5.85 0.42
CA VAL A 48 16.63 -6.85 -0.53
C VAL A 48 15.12 -6.70 -0.68
N ASP A 49 14.45 -6.41 0.44
CA ASP A 49 13.03 -6.07 0.55
C ASP A 49 12.80 -5.14 1.77
N PRO A 50 11.61 -4.53 1.91
CA PRO A 50 11.31 -3.65 3.04
C PRO A 50 10.86 -4.40 4.31
N GLY A 51 10.83 -5.72 4.34
CA GLY A 51 10.26 -6.52 5.43
C GLY A 51 10.90 -6.30 6.80
N THR A 52 12.16 -5.88 6.83
CA THR A 52 12.91 -5.58 8.06
C THR A 52 13.06 -4.08 8.35
N LEU A 53 12.52 -3.22 7.48
CA LEU A 53 12.64 -1.77 7.63
C LEU A 53 11.76 -1.24 8.75
N ASN A 54 12.21 -0.15 9.38
CA ASN A 54 11.44 0.55 10.40
C ASN A 54 10.27 1.31 9.74
N PRO A 55 9.01 1.07 10.15
CA PRO A 55 7.87 1.78 9.59
C PRO A 55 7.94 3.32 9.70
N TYR A 56 8.62 3.85 10.69
CA TYR A 56 8.83 5.31 10.80
C TYR A 56 9.75 5.89 9.72
N GLU A 57 10.60 5.06 9.10
CA GLU A 57 11.51 5.53 8.04
C GLU A 57 10.95 5.30 6.63
N HIS A 58 10.22 4.20 6.44
CA HIS A 58 9.77 3.75 5.11
C HIS A 58 8.25 3.62 4.94
N GLY A 59 7.47 3.85 6.02
CA GLY A 59 6.05 3.57 6.01
C GLY A 59 5.75 2.07 6.20
N GLU A 60 4.51 1.68 5.87
CA GLU A 60 4.10 0.27 5.98
C GLU A 60 4.81 -0.61 4.95
N CYS A 61 5.07 -1.87 5.32
CA CYS A 61 5.46 -2.91 4.37
C CYS A 61 4.17 -3.50 3.78
N TYR A 62 3.99 -3.34 2.47
CA TYR A 62 2.84 -3.87 1.74
C TYR A 62 3.13 -5.30 1.25
N VAL A 63 2.17 -6.21 1.41
CA VAL A 63 2.34 -7.62 1.03
C VAL A 63 1.43 -7.97 -0.14
N THR A 64 2.00 -8.61 -1.17
CA THR A 64 1.29 -9.09 -2.35
C THR A 64 0.69 -10.49 -2.14
N ASP A 65 -0.17 -10.95 -3.06
CA ASP A 65 -0.78 -12.30 -2.97
C ASP A 65 0.26 -13.42 -3.02
N ASP A 66 1.36 -13.24 -3.77
CA ASP A 66 2.47 -14.20 -3.88
C ASP A 66 3.50 -14.11 -2.74
N GLY A 67 3.22 -13.30 -1.71
CA GLY A 67 4.01 -13.21 -0.49
C GLY A 67 5.22 -12.29 -0.57
N ALA A 68 5.33 -11.44 -1.57
CA ALA A 68 6.38 -10.44 -1.58
C ALA A 68 6.10 -9.32 -0.57
N GLU A 69 7.10 -9.01 0.26
CA GLU A 69 7.17 -7.79 1.05
C GLU A 69 7.66 -6.66 0.16
N THR A 70 6.88 -5.59 0.03
CA THR A 70 7.08 -4.54 -0.97
C THR A 70 6.87 -3.14 -0.40
N ASP A 71 7.29 -2.13 -1.16
CA ASP A 71 7.03 -0.72 -0.85
C ASP A 71 5.53 -0.40 -0.84
N LEU A 72 5.14 0.56 -0.01
CA LEU A 72 3.74 1.00 0.17
C LEU A 72 3.08 1.53 -1.11
N ASP A 73 3.85 1.98 -2.09
CA ASP A 73 3.34 2.48 -3.36
C ASP A 73 2.60 1.39 -4.17
N LEU A 74 2.97 0.11 -4.00
CA LEU A 74 2.22 -0.99 -4.63
C LEU A 74 0.77 -1.01 -4.17
N GLY A 75 0.51 -0.65 -2.90
CA GLY A 75 -0.83 -0.47 -2.39
C GLY A 75 -1.61 0.61 -3.17
N HIS A 76 -0.97 1.74 -3.51
CA HIS A 76 -1.60 2.76 -4.36
C HIS A 76 -1.92 2.22 -5.75
N TYR A 77 -1.03 1.43 -6.37
CA TYR A 77 -1.27 0.85 -7.69
C TYR A 77 -2.48 -0.07 -7.67
N GLU A 78 -2.57 -0.99 -6.70
CA GLU A 78 -3.73 -1.89 -6.58
C GLU A 78 -5.03 -1.14 -6.26
N ARG A 79 -5.00 -0.14 -5.37
CA ARG A 79 -6.17 0.68 -5.01
C ARG A 79 -6.77 1.41 -6.21
N PHE A 80 -5.92 1.88 -7.15
CA PHE A 80 -6.35 2.59 -8.35
C PHE A 80 -6.82 1.64 -9.46
N LEU A 81 -6.07 0.57 -9.71
CA LEU A 81 -6.30 -0.32 -10.84
C LEU A 81 -7.26 -1.47 -10.53
N ASN A 82 -7.39 -1.85 -9.26
CA ASN A 82 -8.08 -3.06 -8.83
C ASN A 82 -7.52 -4.33 -9.53
N VAL A 83 -6.21 -4.37 -9.69
CA VAL A 83 -5.45 -5.47 -10.28
C VAL A 83 -4.35 -5.83 -9.29
N PRO A 84 -4.23 -7.11 -8.88
CA PRO A 84 -3.19 -7.52 -7.95
C PRO A 84 -1.80 -7.32 -8.56
N THR A 85 -0.86 -6.94 -7.72
CA THR A 85 0.57 -6.91 -8.02
C THR A 85 1.23 -8.19 -7.50
N SER A 86 2.46 -8.41 -7.93
CA SER A 86 3.28 -9.57 -7.58
C SER A 86 4.71 -9.14 -7.25
N GLN A 87 5.56 -10.09 -6.88
CA GLN A 87 6.99 -9.87 -6.68
C GLN A 87 7.67 -9.18 -7.88
N ALA A 88 7.17 -9.42 -9.11
CA ALA A 88 7.71 -8.80 -10.31
C ALA A 88 7.45 -7.29 -10.41
N ASN A 89 6.50 -6.77 -9.62
CA ASN A 89 6.14 -5.36 -9.64
C ASN A 89 6.98 -4.49 -8.68
N ASN A 90 7.81 -5.09 -7.81
CA ASN A 90 8.72 -4.33 -6.95
C ASN A 90 10.15 -4.87 -7.02
N VAL A 91 11.08 -4.02 -7.36
CA VAL A 91 12.51 -4.37 -7.53
C VAL A 91 13.37 -3.37 -6.77
N THR A 92 14.20 -3.86 -5.85
CA THR A 92 15.16 -3.05 -5.10
C THR A 92 16.56 -3.16 -5.67
N THR A 93 17.40 -2.16 -5.42
CA THR A 93 18.84 -2.24 -5.74
C THR A 93 19.49 -3.48 -5.09
N GLY A 94 19.15 -3.76 -3.81
CA GLY A 94 19.68 -4.93 -3.11
C GLY A 94 19.38 -6.23 -3.83
N ARG A 95 18.16 -6.43 -4.31
CA ARG A 95 17.77 -7.63 -5.08
C ARG A 95 18.51 -7.74 -6.41
N ILE A 96 18.70 -6.62 -7.12
CA ILE A 96 19.48 -6.59 -8.38
C ILE A 96 20.93 -6.99 -8.13
N TYR A 97 21.60 -6.35 -7.17
CA TYR A 97 23.01 -6.63 -6.87
C TYR A 97 23.19 -8.05 -6.36
N LEU A 98 22.33 -8.54 -5.48
CA LEU A 98 22.38 -9.91 -4.99
C LEU A 98 22.26 -10.91 -6.15
N SER A 99 21.30 -10.72 -7.06
CA SER A 99 21.13 -11.57 -8.25
C SER A 99 22.42 -11.62 -9.12
N VAL A 100 23.04 -10.47 -9.38
CA VAL A 100 24.27 -10.41 -10.19
C VAL A 100 25.46 -11.04 -9.47
N ILE A 101 25.60 -10.81 -8.15
CA ILE A 101 26.66 -11.41 -7.34
C ILE A 101 26.50 -12.94 -7.32
N GLU A 102 25.28 -13.45 -7.12
CA GLU A 102 25.02 -14.89 -7.15
C GLU A 102 25.34 -15.52 -8.53
N LYS A 103 24.98 -14.86 -9.63
CA LYS A 103 25.33 -15.27 -10.99
C LYS A 103 26.84 -15.32 -11.17
N GLU A 104 27.58 -14.32 -10.66
CA GLU A 104 29.05 -14.31 -10.67
C GLU A 104 29.61 -15.51 -9.90
N ARG A 105 29.14 -15.73 -8.67
CA ARG A 105 29.60 -16.86 -7.83
C ARG A 105 29.32 -18.23 -8.44
N ARG A 106 28.26 -18.37 -9.24
CA ARG A 106 27.95 -19.58 -10.01
C ARG A 106 28.76 -19.70 -11.33
N GLY A 107 29.57 -18.68 -11.68
CA GLY A 107 30.41 -18.69 -12.89
C GLY A 107 29.65 -18.38 -14.18
N GLU A 108 28.45 -17.82 -14.12
CA GLU A 108 27.61 -17.55 -15.31
C GLU A 108 28.24 -16.50 -16.26
N PHE A 109 29.14 -15.67 -15.76
CA PHE A 109 29.85 -14.67 -16.59
C PHE A 109 31.14 -15.19 -17.27
N LEU A 110 31.46 -16.47 -17.16
CA LEU A 110 32.54 -17.13 -17.87
C LEU A 110 33.91 -16.41 -17.73
N GLY A 111 34.25 -15.95 -16.53
CA GLY A 111 35.52 -15.27 -16.21
C GLY A 111 35.62 -13.81 -16.66
N LYS A 112 34.51 -13.20 -17.13
CA LYS A 112 34.50 -11.76 -17.45
C LYS A 112 34.51 -10.91 -16.18
N THR A 113 35.14 -9.74 -16.27
CA THR A 113 35.01 -8.72 -15.20
C THR A 113 33.59 -8.22 -15.15
N VAL A 114 32.91 -8.40 -14.00
CA VAL A 114 31.54 -7.94 -13.77
C VAL A 114 31.54 -6.48 -13.31
N GLN A 115 30.77 -5.62 -13.97
CA GLN A 115 30.76 -4.17 -13.77
C GLN A 115 29.31 -3.67 -13.68
N VAL A 116 29.09 -2.46 -13.18
CA VAL A 116 27.77 -1.84 -13.14
C VAL A 116 27.18 -1.76 -14.55
N VAL A 117 27.97 -1.25 -15.51
CA VAL A 117 27.64 -1.30 -16.94
C VAL A 117 28.54 -2.34 -17.59
N PRO A 118 28.02 -3.39 -18.25
CA PRO A 118 26.63 -3.61 -18.58
C PRO A 118 25.87 -4.56 -17.63
N HIS A 119 26.49 -5.19 -16.62
CA HIS A 119 25.91 -6.36 -15.95
C HIS A 119 24.75 -5.98 -15.02
N ILE A 120 24.93 -4.96 -14.18
CA ILE A 120 23.83 -4.44 -13.32
C ILE A 120 22.74 -3.79 -14.19
N THR A 121 23.14 -2.97 -15.17
CA THR A 121 22.15 -2.31 -16.05
C THR A 121 21.36 -3.32 -16.90
N ASN A 122 21.96 -4.42 -17.34
CA ASN A 122 21.24 -5.49 -18.05
C ASN A 122 20.24 -6.20 -17.13
N GLU A 123 20.64 -6.54 -15.89
CA GLU A 123 19.70 -7.14 -14.91
C GLU A 123 18.52 -6.21 -14.64
N ILE A 124 18.76 -4.90 -14.49
CA ILE A 124 17.70 -3.90 -14.30
C ILE A 124 16.77 -3.88 -15.51
N LYS A 125 17.31 -3.82 -16.75
CA LYS A 125 16.50 -3.82 -17.98
C LYS A 125 15.68 -5.09 -18.13
N ASP A 126 16.25 -6.26 -17.80
CA ASP A 126 15.53 -7.52 -17.83
C ASP A 126 14.35 -7.53 -16.88
N ARG A 127 14.52 -7.00 -15.66
CA ARG A 127 13.42 -6.83 -14.69
C ARG A 127 12.38 -5.84 -15.17
N MET A 128 12.78 -4.69 -15.75
CA MET A 128 11.84 -3.72 -16.32
C MET A 128 10.96 -4.32 -17.42
N GLN A 129 11.50 -5.24 -18.21
CA GLN A 129 10.79 -5.89 -19.31
C GLN A 129 10.02 -7.15 -18.90
N LEU A 130 10.23 -7.69 -17.69
CA LEU A 130 9.70 -8.98 -17.27
C LEU A 130 8.17 -9.06 -17.43
N LEU A 131 7.46 -8.08 -16.92
CA LEU A 131 5.99 -8.02 -17.00
C LEU A 131 5.50 -7.85 -18.46
N GLY A 132 6.22 -7.12 -19.28
CA GLY A 132 5.86 -6.95 -20.69
C GLY A 132 6.09 -8.21 -21.52
N LYS A 133 7.08 -9.03 -21.17
CA LYS A 133 7.39 -10.30 -21.84
C LYS A 133 6.31 -11.38 -21.60
N SER A 134 5.48 -11.25 -20.53
CA SER A 134 4.36 -12.18 -20.30
C SER A 134 3.26 -12.11 -21.38
N GLY A 135 3.13 -10.97 -22.06
CA GLY A 135 2.05 -10.72 -23.04
C GLY A 135 0.70 -10.36 -22.43
N ASP A 136 0.62 -10.25 -21.11
CA ASP A 136 -0.62 -9.92 -20.40
C ASP A 136 -0.96 -8.43 -20.45
N TYR A 137 0.05 -7.58 -20.71
CA TYR A 137 -0.07 -6.13 -20.65
C TYR A 137 0.25 -5.46 -21.97
N ASP A 138 -0.56 -4.48 -22.33
CA ASP A 138 -0.34 -3.60 -23.49
C ASP A 138 0.65 -2.49 -23.13
N ILE A 139 0.62 -2.03 -21.87
CA ILE A 139 1.45 -0.94 -21.36
C ILE A 139 1.96 -1.30 -19.97
N VAL A 140 3.27 -1.18 -19.74
CA VAL A 140 3.94 -1.29 -18.44
C VAL A 140 4.46 0.08 -18.03
N ILE A 141 4.04 0.56 -16.87
CA ILE A 141 4.52 1.82 -16.29
C ILE A 141 5.54 1.50 -15.21
N THR A 142 6.75 2.05 -15.33
CA THR A 142 7.83 1.85 -14.37
C THR A 142 8.07 3.15 -13.60
N GLU A 143 7.78 3.15 -12.32
CA GLU A 143 8.19 4.23 -11.43
C GLU A 143 9.62 4.04 -10.96
N ILE A 144 10.47 5.03 -11.20
CA ILE A 144 11.85 5.06 -10.70
C ILE A 144 11.88 5.81 -9.37
N GLY A 145 12.23 5.09 -8.31
CA GLY A 145 12.42 5.63 -6.97
C GLY A 145 13.59 6.61 -6.89
N GLY A 146 13.62 7.40 -5.81
CA GLY A 146 14.64 8.43 -5.61
C GLY A 146 14.44 9.68 -6.48
N THR A 147 15.45 10.52 -6.49
CA THR A 147 15.49 11.80 -7.21
C THR A 147 16.56 11.76 -8.30
N VAL A 148 16.26 12.28 -9.48
CA VAL A 148 17.26 12.37 -10.56
C VAL A 148 18.41 13.28 -10.10
N GLY A 149 19.62 12.73 -10.14
CA GLY A 149 20.85 13.35 -9.62
C GLY A 149 21.39 12.67 -8.36
N ASP A 150 20.57 11.86 -7.66
CA ASP A 150 21.04 11.07 -6.52
C ASP A 150 21.91 9.91 -7.01
N ILE A 151 22.98 9.62 -6.27
CA ILE A 151 23.96 8.55 -6.63
C ILE A 151 23.26 7.19 -6.74
N GLU A 152 22.35 6.91 -5.82
CA GLU A 152 21.62 5.65 -5.74
C GLU A 152 20.74 5.38 -6.97
N SER A 153 20.26 6.44 -7.63
CA SER A 153 19.39 6.36 -8.79
C SER A 153 20.15 6.17 -10.12
N LEU A 154 21.45 6.43 -10.16
CA LEU A 154 22.24 6.45 -11.40
C LEU A 154 22.15 5.14 -12.20
N PRO A 155 22.26 3.92 -11.60
CA PRO A 155 22.14 2.68 -12.38
C PRO A 155 20.77 2.52 -13.03
N TYR A 156 19.71 2.98 -12.38
CA TYR A 156 18.35 2.94 -12.94
C TYR A 156 18.18 3.94 -14.09
N ILE A 157 18.66 5.16 -13.91
CA ILE A 157 18.60 6.21 -14.95
C ILE A 157 19.39 5.76 -16.18
N GLU A 158 20.61 5.20 -16.00
CA GLU A 158 21.39 4.65 -17.11
C GLU A 158 20.67 3.47 -17.79
N SER A 159 20.01 2.60 -17.01
CA SER A 159 19.23 1.48 -17.57
C SER A 159 18.02 1.96 -18.37
N VAL A 160 17.31 2.98 -17.89
CA VAL A 160 16.21 3.63 -18.64
C VAL A 160 16.73 4.24 -19.94
N ARG A 161 17.86 4.95 -19.90
CA ARG A 161 18.49 5.53 -21.10
C ARG A 161 18.78 4.47 -22.17
N GLN A 162 19.40 3.36 -21.76
CA GLN A 162 19.71 2.25 -22.65
C GLN A 162 18.43 1.60 -23.18
N LEU A 163 17.47 1.32 -22.29
CA LEU A 163 16.24 0.62 -22.66
C LEU A 163 15.36 1.44 -23.61
N VAL A 164 15.22 2.74 -23.39
CA VAL A 164 14.46 3.63 -24.30
C VAL A 164 15.08 3.61 -25.70
N TRP A 165 16.42 3.62 -25.79
CA TRP A 165 17.12 3.52 -27.07
C TRP A 165 16.93 2.15 -27.75
N GLU A 166 17.03 1.05 -26.98
CA GLU A 166 16.85 -0.32 -27.48
C GLU A 166 15.41 -0.61 -27.94
N LEU A 167 14.42 -0.05 -27.25
CA LEU A 167 13.00 -0.19 -27.61
C LEU A 167 12.64 0.51 -28.94
N GLY A 168 13.43 1.54 -29.31
CA GLY A 168 13.17 2.37 -30.48
C GLY A 168 12.00 3.34 -30.34
N GLU A 169 11.74 4.08 -31.41
CA GLU A 169 10.70 5.11 -31.43
C GLU A 169 9.33 4.54 -31.08
N HIS A 170 8.55 5.31 -30.31
CA HIS A 170 7.17 5.01 -29.94
C HIS A 170 6.96 3.77 -29.02
N ASN A 171 8.02 3.10 -28.56
CA ASN A 171 7.88 1.95 -27.65
C ASN A 171 8.30 2.26 -26.21
N GLY A 172 9.07 3.34 -26.02
CA GLY A 172 9.46 3.88 -24.72
C GLY A 172 9.07 5.34 -24.57
N LEU A 173 8.58 5.73 -23.41
CA LEU A 173 8.13 7.09 -23.07
C LEU A 173 8.68 7.48 -21.70
N VAL A 174 9.28 8.66 -21.57
CA VAL A 174 9.77 9.20 -20.29
C VAL A 174 8.91 10.36 -19.82
N ILE A 175 8.31 10.20 -18.65
CA ILE A 175 7.59 11.24 -17.91
C ILE A 175 8.50 11.70 -16.79
N HIS A 176 8.74 13.02 -16.71
CA HIS A 176 9.53 13.59 -15.64
C HIS A 176 8.66 14.50 -14.75
N LEU A 177 8.58 14.14 -13.48
CA LEU A 177 7.81 14.87 -12.48
C LEU A 177 8.72 15.89 -11.79
N THR A 178 8.27 17.15 -11.70
CA THR A 178 9.02 18.26 -11.13
C THR A 178 8.15 19.15 -10.25
N LEU A 179 8.75 20.13 -9.59
CA LEU A 179 8.08 21.12 -8.75
C LEU A 179 8.18 22.51 -9.36
N VAL A 180 7.06 23.21 -9.45
CA VAL A 180 6.97 24.65 -9.74
C VAL A 180 6.48 25.36 -8.47
N PRO A 181 7.37 25.72 -7.55
CA PRO A 181 6.98 26.28 -6.26
C PRO A 181 6.44 27.71 -6.41
N PHE A 182 5.46 28.06 -5.57
CA PHE A 182 5.01 29.42 -5.39
C PHE A 182 5.83 30.10 -4.27
N LEU A 183 6.45 31.22 -4.59
CA LEU A 183 7.15 32.00 -3.59
C LEU A 183 6.25 33.14 -3.08
N ALA A 184 5.65 32.94 -1.92
CA ALA A 184 4.69 33.87 -1.33
C ALA A 184 5.24 35.30 -1.20
N ALA A 185 6.52 35.46 -0.85
CA ALA A 185 7.17 36.76 -0.74
C ALA A 185 7.30 37.51 -2.09
N ALA A 186 7.37 36.78 -3.21
CA ALA A 186 7.45 37.33 -4.56
C ALA A 186 6.09 37.34 -5.27
N GLY A 187 5.09 36.63 -4.75
CA GLY A 187 3.77 36.50 -5.34
C GLY A 187 3.75 35.76 -6.69
N GLU A 188 4.72 34.89 -6.96
CA GLU A 188 4.86 34.26 -8.29
C GLU A 188 5.36 32.79 -8.23
N LEU A 189 5.01 32.04 -9.27
CA LEU A 189 5.52 30.68 -9.53
C LEU A 189 6.96 30.76 -10.08
N LYS A 190 7.84 29.87 -9.61
CA LYS A 190 9.25 29.82 -10.02
C LYS A 190 9.54 28.59 -10.86
N THR A 191 9.97 28.79 -12.10
CA THR A 191 10.27 27.70 -13.06
C THR A 191 11.70 27.17 -12.98
N LYS A 192 12.59 27.85 -12.25
CA LYS A 192 14.02 27.50 -12.18
C LYS A 192 14.27 26.09 -11.60
N PRO A 193 13.61 25.65 -10.52
CA PRO A 193 13.79 24.28 -9.99
C PRO A 193 13.49 23.22 -11.04
N THR A 194 12.36 23.36 -11.77
CA THR A 194 12.00 22.50 -12.90
C THR A 194 13.06 22.48 -14.00
N GLN A 195 13.54 23.66 -14.42
CA GLN A 195 14.56 23.76 -15.47
C GLN A 195 15.86 23.05 -15.07
N HIS A 196 16.29 23.18 -13.80
CA HIS A 196 17.50 22.52 -13.29
C HIS A 196 17.29 21.00 -13.24
N SER A 197 16.15 20.52 -12.75
CA SER A 197 15.83 19.10 -12.69
C SER A 197 15.84 18.44 -14.08
N VAL A 198 15.19 19.06 -15.06
CA VAL A 198 15.20 18.57 -16.45
C VAL A 198 16.61 18.62 -17.04
N LYS A 199 17.41 19.63 -16.72
CA LYS A 199 18.80 19.71 -17.16
C LYS A 199 19.63 18.54 -16.62
N THR A 200 19.49 18.20 -15.34
CA THR A 200 20.17 17.05 -14.71
C THR A 200 19.78 15.73 -15.38
N LEU A 201 18.48 15.56 -15.69
CA LEU A 201 18.03 14.39 -16.46
C LEU A 201 18.67 14.34 -17.86
N MET A 202 18.76 15.48 -18.55
CA MET A 202 19.38 15.56 -19.87
C MET A 202 20.91 15.31 -19.81
N GLU A 203 21.59 15.73 -18.76
CA GLU A 203 23.02 15.44 -18.52
C GLU A 203 23.24 13.91 -18.36
N SER A 204 22.23 13.18 -17.86
CA SER A 204 22.23 11.71 -17.82
C SER A 204 21.86 11.05 -19.16
N GLY A 205 21.69 11.84 -20.23
CA GLY A 205 21.38 11.35 -21.59
C GLY A 205 19.92 11.02 -21.83
N ILE A 206 18.99 11.41 -20.96
CA ILE A 206 17.56 11.19 -21.11
C ILE A 206 16.85 12.53 -21.39
N LYS A 207 16.00 12.54 -22.41
CA LYS A 207 15.07 13.61 -22.69
C LYS A 207 13.68 13.25 -22.18
N ALA A 208 13.06 14.07 -21.37
CA ALA A 208 11.68 13.92 -21.01
C ALA A 208 10.76 14.10 -22.23
N ASP A 209 9.78 13.23 -22.40
CA ASP A 209 8.72 13.35 -23.41
C ASP A 209 7.53 14.13 -22.89
N ILE A 210 7.23 13.96 -21.61
CA ILE A 210 6.18 14.65 -20.87
C ILE A 210 6.77 15.19 -19.58
N LEU A 211 6.44 16.44 -19.27
CA LEU A 211 6.80 17.11 -18.04
C LEU A 211 5.54 17.27 -17.19
N VAL A 212 5.51 16.65 -16.00
CA VAL A 212 4.44 16.84 -15.03
C VAL A 212 4.92 17.80 -13.94
N CYS A 213 4.26 18.95 -13.84
CA CYS A 213 4.65 20.04 -12.96
C CYS A 213 3.73 20.09 -11.73
N ARG A 214 4.21 19.61 -10.58
CA ARG A 214 3.48 19.79 -9.33
C ARG A 214 3.52 21.26 -8.91
N THR A 215 2.39 21.79 -8.48
CA THR A 215 2.22 23.19 -8.13
C THR A 215 1.03 23.39 -7.18
N GLU A 216 1.10 24.44 -6.34
CA GLU A 216 -0.02 24.87 -5.49
C GLU A 216 -1.01 25.78 -6.24
N HIS A 217 -0.58 26.44 -7.32
CA HIS A 217 -1.37 27.39 -8.09
C HIS A 217 -1.38 27.02 -9.57
N GLU A 218 -2.39 27.48 -10.30
CA GLU A 218 -2.50 27.27 -11.74
C GLU A 218 -1.32 27.84 -12.52
N ILE A 219 -0.82 27.06 -13.47
CA ILE A 219 0.28 27.44 -14.35
C ILE A 219 -0.30 28.21 -15.56
N SER A 220 0.05 29.49 -15.68
CA SER A 220 -0.38 30.31 -16.82
C SER A 220 0.19 29.79 -18.14
N ASP A 221 -0.45 30.18 -19.25
CA ASP A 221 0.04 29.87 -20.60
C ASP A 221 1.46 30.38 -20.87
N GLU A 222 1.82 31.52 -20.30
CA GLU A 222 3.18 32.08 -20.38
C GLU A 222 4.18 31.15 -19.71
N ILE A 223 3.87 30.67 -18.50
CA ILE A 223 4.72 29.75 -17.76
C ILE A 223 4.81 28.38 -18.48
N ARG A 224 3.71 27.87 -19.04
CA ARG A 224 3.72 26.65 -19.86
C ARG A 224 4.64 26.78 -21.07
N ASN A 225 4.54 27.89 -21.82
CA ASN A 225 5.39 28.15 -22.97
C ASN A 225 6.87 28.27 -22.58
N LYS A 226 7.16 28.94 -21.45
CA LYS A 226 8.51 29.04 -20.89
C LYS A 226 9.08 27.69 -20.51
N LEU A 227 8.32 26.86 -19.80
CA LEU A 227 8.73 25.48 -19.44
C LEU A 227 8.94 24.62 -20.69
N ALA A 228 8.03 24.68 -21.65
CA ALA A 228 8.16 23.95 -22.91
C ALA A 228 9.46 24.28 -23.64
N LEU A 229 9.79 25.57 -23.75
CA LEU A 229 11.01 26.04 -24.41
C LEU A 229 12.28 25.59 -23.66
N PHE A 230 12.35 25.83 -22.34
CA PHE A 230 13.56 25.57 -21.56
C PHE A 230 13.78 24.07 -21.27
N CYS A 231 12.72 23.25 -21.27
CA CYS A 231 12.76 21.81 -21.00
C CYS A 231 12.71 20.95 -22.27
N ASN A 232 12.71 21.56 -23.47
CA ASN A 232 12.68 20.87 -24.76
C ASN A 232 11.49 19.90 -24.93
N VAL A 233 10.32 20.23 -24.38
CA VAL A 233 9.08 19.50 -24.54
C VAL A 233 8.06 20.30 -25.33
N LYS A 234 7.08 19.64 -25.96
CA LYS A 234 5.98 20.37 -26.59
C LYS A 234 5.08 21.01 -25.53
N ARG A 235 4.43 22.15 -25.85
CA ARG A 235 3.51 22.82 -24.92
C ARG A 235 2.42 21.89 -24.38
N GLU A 236 1.82 21.05 -25.24
CA GLU A 236 0.83 20.06 -24.86
C GLU A 236 1.35 18.95 -23.93
N ALA A 237 2.68 18.81 -23.82
CA ALA A 237 3.33 17.86 -22.94
C ALA A 237 3.80 18.46 -21.61
N VAL A 238 3.48 19.73 -21.34
CA VAL A 238 3.63 20.36 -20.02
C VAL A 238 2.30 20.21 -19.30
N ILE A 239 2.24 19.24 -18.41
CA ILE A 239 1.04 18.84 -17.66
C ILE A 239 1.11 19.45 -16.26
N GLN A 240 0.07 20.13 -15.85
CA GLN A 240 -0.07 20.65 -14.50
C GLN A 240 -0.57 19.55 -13.56
N SER A 241 0.01 19.45 -12.39
CA SER A 241 -0.49 18.63 -11.28
C SER A 241 -0.69 19.53 -10.05
N ILE A 242 -1.88 20.12 -9.97
CA ILE A 242 -2.26 20.97 -8.84
C ILE A 242 -2.57 20.13 -7.61
N ASP A 243 -2.37 20.69 -6.41
CA ASP A 243 -2.68 20.01 -5.16
C ASP A 243 -4.19 19.69 -5.06
N ALA A 244 -4.50 18.44 -4.80
CA ALA A 244 -5.86 17.92 -4.73
C ALA A 244 -6.28 17.66 -3.28
N SER A 245 -7.59 17.73 -2.99
CA SER A 245 -8.12 17.45 -1.66
C SER A 245 -8.02 15.96 -1.27
N THR A 246 -7.90 15.09 -2.25
CA THR A 246 -7.66 13.65 -2.10
C THR A 246 -6.90 13.12 -3.31
N ILE A 247 -6.06 12.10 -3.10
CA ILE A 247 -5.32 11.44 -4.19
C ILE A 247 -6.25 10.86 -5.27
N TYR A 248 -7.49 10.54 -4.91
CA TYR A 248 -8.50 9.98 -5.83
C TYR A 248 -9.08 10.99 -6.82
N GLU A 249 -8.82 12.30 -6.65
CA GLU A 249 -9.15 13.33 -7.66
C GLU A 249 -8.13 13.39 -8.79
N VAL A 250 -6.89 12.99 -8.50
CA VAL A 250 -5.76 13.16 -9.43
C VAL A 250 -6.02 12.53 -10.81
N PRO A 251 -6.66 11.33 -10.96
CA PRO A 251 -7.02 10.83 -12.29
C PRO A 251 -7.89 11.79 -13.11
N ASN A 252 -8.87 12.46 -12.49
CA ASN A 252 -9.72 13.41 -13.20
C ASN A 252 -8.93 14.67 -13.61
N LEU A 253 -8.07 15.19 -12.71
CA LEU A 253 -7.21 16.33 -13.02
C LEU A 253 -6.24 16.01 -14.17
N MET A 254 -5.67 14.81 -14.18
CA MET A 254 -4.79 14.36 -15.27
C MET A 254 -5.55 14.12 -16.57
N LEU A 255 -6.82 13.72 -16.51
CA LEU A 255 -7.71 13.62 -17.69
C LEU A 255 -7.99 14.99 -18.29
N GLU A 256 -8.30 15.99 -17.45
CA GLU A 256 -8.54 17.38 -17.86
C GLU A 256 -7.29 17.99 -18.52
N GLU A 257 -6.10 17.71 -17.98
CA GLU A 257 -4.81 18.11 -18.56
C GLU A 257 -4.42 17.31 -19.81
N GLY A 258 -5.13 16.20 -20.12
CA GLY A 258 -4.89 15.39 -21.31
C GLY A 258 -3.66 14.49 -21.25
N LEU A 259 -3.16 14.15 -20.05
CA LEU A 259 -1.97 13.33 -19.86
C LEU A 259 -2.03 12.00 -20.62
N ASP A 260 -3.16 11.32 -20.58
CA ASP A 260 -3.40 10.04 -21.26
C ASP A 260 -3.37 10.19 -22.78
N VAL A 261 -3.95 11.27 -23.33
CA VAL A 261 -3.96 11.55 -24.78
C VAL A 261 -2.55 11.85 -25.29
N VAL A 262 -1.78 12.65 -24.54
CA VAL A 262 -0.39 12.97 -24.88
C VAL A 262 0.47 11.71 -24.82
N ALA A 263 0.30 10.86 -23.80
CA ALA A 263 1.03 9.60 -23.66
C ALA A 263 0.70 8.64 -24.82
N LEU A 264 -0.57 8.44 -25.16
CA LEU A 264 -0.98 7.59 -26.29
C LEU A 264 -0.43 8.10 -27.63
N LYS A 265 -0.48 9.43 -27.87
CA LYS A 265 0.09 10.03 -29.08
C LYS A 265 1.60 9.80 -29.20
N LYS A 266 2.34 9.87 -28.09
CA LYS A 266 3.78 9.63 -28.05
C LYS A 266 4.15 8.17 -28.31
N LEU A 267 3.31 7.23 -27.83
CA LEU A 267 3.48 5.79 -28.00
C LEU A 267 2.91 5.26 -29.32
N ASP A 268 2.41 6.13 -30.17
CA ASP A 268 1.70 5.75 -31.42
C ASP A 268 0.59 4.72 -31.18
N LEU A 269 -0.17 4.94 -30.11
CA LEU A 269 -1.32 4.11 -29.75
C LEU A 269 -2.63 4.80 -30.07
N PRO A 270 -3.66 4.06 -30.55
CA PRO A 270 -4.97 4.63 -30.85
C PRO A 270 -5.64 5.17 -29.59
N LYS A 271 -6.31 6.33 -29.70
CA LYS A 271 -6.97 6.97 -28.57
C LYS A 271 -8.11 6.13 -27.96
N LYS A 272 -8.63 5.13 -28.66
CA LYS A 272 -9.81 4.34 -28.27
C LYS A 272 -10.99 5.23 -27.77
N ALA A 273 -11.95 4.66 -27.05
CA ALA A 273 -13.06 5.41 -26.47
C ALA A 273 -12.60 6.39 -25.37
N ALA A 274 -13.47 7.31 -24.97
CA ALA A 274 -13.26 8.13 -23.78
C ALA A 274 -13.13 7.23 -22.51
N PRO A 275 -12.33 7.62 -21.50
CA PRO A 275 -12.16 6.80 -20.30
C PRO A 275 -13.49 6.62 -19.57
N ASP A 276 -13.85 5.39 -19.24
CA ASP A 276 -15.01 5.12 -18.38
C ASP A 276 -14.62 5.22 -16.91
N LEU A 277 -14.91 6.37 -16.31
CA LEU A 277 -14.67 6.67 -14.90
C LEU A 277 -15.97 6.75 -14.08
N LYS A 278 -17.09 6.19 -14.54
CA LYS A 278 -18.40 6.30 -13.87
C LYS A 278 -18.35 5.81 -12.42
N ASN A 279 -17.81 4.62 -12.18
CA ASN A 279 -17.70 4.05 -10.84
C ASN A 279 -16.74 4.86 -9.96
N TRP A 280 -15.62 5.30 -10.53
CA TRP A 280 -14.66 6.18 -9.86
C TRP A 280 -15.29 7.50 -9.43
N ASN A 281 -16.01 8.15 -10.31
CA ASN A 281 -16.69 9.41 -10.03
C ASN A 281 -17.86 9.23 -9.04
N THR A 282 -18.53 8.07 -9.05
CA THR A 282 -19.53 7.74 -8.01
C THR A 282 -18.90 7.62 -6.63
N PHE A 283 -17.76 6.96 -6.53
CA PHE A 283 -16.97 6.90 -5.29
C PHE A 283 -16.56 8.30 -4.82
N LEU A 284 -15.98 9.12 -5.69
CA LEU A 284 -15.58 10.50 -5.37
C LEU A 284 -16.76 11.35 -4.89
N LYS A 285 -17.92 11.22 -5.54
CA LYS A 285 -19.14 11.94 -5.12
C LYS A 285 -19.56 11.58 -3.70
N ARG A 286 -19.52 10.30 -3.34
CA ARG A 286 -19.83 9.82 -1.98
C ARG A 286 -18.80 10.28 -0.96
N LEU A 287 -17.52 10.19 -1.31
CA LEU A 287 -16.42 10.63 -0.47
C LEU A 287 -16.51 12.11 -0.11
N LYS A 288 -16.82 12.95 -1.10
CA LYS A 288 -16.92 14.42 -0.93
C LYS A 288 -18.22 14.88 -0.27
N ASN A 289 -19.29 14.08 -0.33
CA ASN A 289 -20.60 14.44 0.19
C ASN A 289 -21.12 13.37 1.18
N PRO A 290 -20.43 13.17 2.32
CA PRO A 290 -20.85 12.20 3.32
C PRO A 290 -22.15 12.63 4.01
N LYS A 291 -23.03 11.67 4.34
CA LYS A 291 -24.28 11.90 5.09
C LYS A 291 -24.08 11.74 6.60
N HIS A 292 -23.06 11.02 7.00
CA HIS A 292 -22.73 10.73 8.40
C HIS A 292 -21.30 11.10 8.70
N THR A 293 -20.99 11.28 9.98
CA THR A 293 -19.62 11.45 10.48
C THR A 293 -19.46 10.58 11.72
N ILE A 294 -18.38 9.80 11.78
CA ILE A 294 -18.04 8.94 12.93
C ILE A 294 -16.58 9.13 13.33
N ASN A 295 -16.28 8.79 14.57
CA ASN A 295 -14.93 8.80 15.13
C ASN A 295 -14.47 7.36 15.37
N ILE A 296 -13.41 6.94 14.70
CA ILE A 296 -12.79 5.63 14.88
C ILE A 296 -11.43 5.79 15.56
N GLY A 297 -11.26 5.11 16.69
CA GLY A 297 -9.96 5.04 17.36
C GLY A 297 -9.05 4.03 16.66
N LEU A 298 -7.92 4.48 16.16
CA LEU A 298 -6.82 3.63 15.66
C LEU A 298 -5.80 3.47 16.78
N ILE A 299 -5.86 2.33 17.47
CA ILE A 299 -4.97 2.03 18.59
C ILE A 299 -3.72 1.34 18.06
N GLY A 300 -2.62 2.06 18.05
CA GLY A 300 -1.36 1.59 17.47
C GLY A 300 -0.12 2.11 18.19
N LYS A 301 1.04 1.69 17.74
CA LYS A 301 2.34 2.15 18.27
C LYS A 301 3.18 2.97 17.28
N TYR A 302 2.70 3.12 16.04
CA TYR A 302 3.35 3.90 14.97
C TYR A 302 2.43 5.01 14.48
N VAL A 303 1.75 5.69 15.43
CA VAL A 303 0.63 6.60 15.11
C VAL A 303 1.06 8.02 14.75
N GLU A 304 2.32 8.38 14.95
CA GLU A 304 2.85 9.71 14.62
C GLU A 304 3.01 9.92 13.11
N MET A 305 3.20 8.83 12.34
CA MET A 305 3.31 8.88 10.89
C MET A 305 2.17 8.11 10.22
N GLN A 306 1.41 8.79 9.37
CA GLN A 306 0.27 8.20 8.67
C GLN A 306 0.68 7.05 7.74
N ASP A 307 1.86 7.11 7.15
CA ASP A 307 2.32 6.10 6.20
C ASP A 307 2.61 4.74 6.88
N CYS A 308 2.77 4.69 8.21
CA CYS A 308 2.89 3.42 8.95
C CYS A 308 1.63 2.55 8.92
N TYR A 309 0.46 3.16 8.72
CA TYR A 309 -0.86 2.51 8.64
C TYR A 309 -1.62 2.92 7.37
N LYS A 310 -0.89 3.18 6.29
CA LYS A 310 -1.44 3.74 5.05
C LYS A 310 -2.62 2.94 4.51
N SER A 311 -2.48 1.63 4.38
CA SER A 311 -3.54 0.77 3.85
C SER A 311 -4.78 0.74 4.75
N ILE A 312 -4.62 0.81 6.07
CA ILE A 312 -5.76 0.91 7.01
C ILE A 312 -6.51 2.24 6.80
N LEU A 313 -5.77 3.34 6.69
CA LEU A 313 -6.37 4.66 6.46
C LEU A 313 -7.10 4.73 5.12
N GLU A 314 -6.52 4.17 4.07
CA GLU A 314 -7.16 4.09 2.75
C GLU A 314 -8.39 3.15 2.77
N ALA A 315 -8.32 2.01 3.49
CA ALA A 315 -9.47 1.12 3.67
C ALA A 315 -10.64 1.81 4.40
N PHE A 316 -10.36 2.70 5.37
CA PHE A 316 -11.39 3.53 5.98
C PHE A 316 -12.01 4.54 5.00
N ILE A 317 -11.22 5.12 4.11
CA ILE A 317 -11.73 6.01 3.05
C ILE A 317 -12.67 5.24 2.12
N HIS A 318 -12.28 4.04 1.67
CA HIS A 318 -13.10 3.20 0.80
C HIS A 318 -14.41 2.78 1.47
N ALA A 319 -14.32 2.27 2.71
CA ALA A 319 -15.48 1.84 3.49
C ALA A 319 -16.38 3.01 3.90
N GLY A 320 -15.78 4.16 4.22
CA GLY A 320 -16.50 5.41 4.51
C GLY A 320 -17.31 5.86 3.31
N ALA A 321 -16.72 5.91 2.12
CA ALA A 321 -17.44 6.27 0.89
C ALA A 321 -18.59 5.29 0.59
N SER A 322 -18.38 3.97 0.82
CA SER A 322 -19.43 2.96 0.64
C SER A 322 -20.63 3.19 1.56
N ASN A 323 -20.40 3.66 2.79
CA ASN A 323 -21.41 3.97 3.79
C ASN A 323 -21.86 5.44 3.76
N GLU A 324 -21.45 6.24 2.78
CA GLU A 324 -21.67 7.69 2.69
C GLU A 324 -21.30 8.41 4.01
N THR A 325 -20.20 7.99 4.62
CA THR A 325 -19.76 8.37 5.96
C THR A 325 -18.37 8.97 5.93
N LYS A 326 -18.19 10.14 6.56
CA LYS A 326 -16.88 10.67 6.88
C LYS A 326 -16.33 9.95 8.10
N VAL A 327 -15.20 9.27 7.95
CA VAL A 327 -14.50 8.59 9.03
C VAL A 327 -13.39 9.51 9.55
N ASN A 328 -13.54 10.03 10.76
CA ASN A 328 -12.48 10.71 11.47
C ASN A 328 -11.65 9.64 12.20
N VAL A 329 -10.43 9.42 11.76
CA VAL A 329 -9.52 8.49 12.42
C VAL A 329 -8.77 9.23 13.51
N ILE A 330 -8.95 8.80 14.77
CA ILE A 330 -8.28 9.33 15.94
C ILE A 330 -7.16 8.34 16.30
N SER A 331 -5.94 8.71 15.95
CA SER A 331 -4.75 7.91 16.26
C SER A 331 -4.39 8.02 17.74
N ILE A 332 -4.34 6.87 18.43
CA ILE A 332 -4.07 6.80 19.86
C ILE A 332 -2.89 5.87 20.10
N HIS A 333 -1.84 6.41 20.71
CA HIS A 333 -0.64 5.66 21.05
C HIS A 333 -0.91 4.66 22.18
N SER A 334 -0.76 3.38 21.89
CA SER A 334 -1.13 2.30 22.82
C SER A 334 -0.29 2.28 24.11
N GLU A 335 0.96 2.77 24.08
CA GLU A 335 1.81 2.88 25.30
C GLU A 335 1.21 3.82 26.35
N PHE A 336 0.41 4.79 25.93
CA PHE A 336 -0.16 5.78 26.84
C PHE A 336 -1.60 5.43 27.27
N ILE A 337 -2.04 4.21 27.05
CA ILE A 337 -3.33 3.69 27.50
C ILE A 337 -3.09 2.79 28.72
N ASP A 338 -3.81 3.05 29.81
CA ASP A 338 -3.85 2.23 31.01
C ASP A 338 -5.26 2.21 31.62
N ALA A 339 -5.47 1.38 32.63
CA ALA A 339 -6.74 1.20 33.31
C ALA A 339 -7.31 2.50 33.93
N THR A 340 -6.47 3.50 34.21
CA THR A 340 -6.88 4.77 34.85
C THR A 340 -7.40 5.79 33.84
N ASN A 341 -6.85 5.80 32.61
CA ASN A 341 -7.13 6.81 31.59
C ASN A 341 -7.96 6.31 30.38
N ILE A 342 -8.14 5.00 30.25
CA ILE A 342 -8.81 4.36 29.11
C ILE A 342 -10.19 4.93 28.83
N LYS A 343 -11.00 5.13 29.86
CA LYS A 343 -12.36 5.65 29.71
C LYS A 343 -12.38 7.07 29.15
N GLU A 344 -11.47 7.92 29.60
CA GLU A 344 -11.36 9.29 29.09
C GLU A 344 -10.95 9.32 27.63
N LYS A 345 -9.96 8.50 27.25
CA LYS A 345 -9.41 8.44 25.90
C LYS A 345 -10.34 7.85 24.87
N LEU A 346 -11.23 6.91 25.26
CA LEU A 346 -12.04 6.15 24.30
C LEU A 346 -13.55 6.47 24.33
N LYS A 347 -14.04 7.27 25.27
CA LYS A 347 -15.49 7.53 25.46
C LYS A 347 -16.20 8.14 24.25
N ASP A 348 -15.49 8.90 23.43
CA ASP A 348 -16.06 9.63 22.28
C ASP A 348 -15.88 8.89 20.95
N LEU A 349 -15.48 7.61 20.98
CA LEU A 349 -15.27 6.78 19.82
C LEU A 349 -16.53 5.99 19.47
N ASP A 350 -16.88 5.98 18.20
CA ASP A 350 -17.98 5.20 17.64
C ASP A 350 -17.54 3.76 17.26
N GLY A 351 -16.23 3.50 17.20
CA GLY A 351 -15.62 2.20 16.96
C GLY A 351 -14.12 2.23 17.27
N ILE A 352 -13.54 1.06 17.54
CA ILE A 352 -12.13 0.88 17.92
C ILE A 352 -11.49 -0.14 16.99
N LEU A 353 -10.40 0.24 16.32
CA LEU A 353 -9.53 -0.66 15.59
C LEU A 353 -8.20 -0.78 16.34
N VAL A 354 -7.81 -2.02 16.68
CA VAL A 354 -6.48 -2.33 17.22
C VAL A 354 -5.59 -2.78 16.07
N ALA A 355 -4.58 -1.94 15.81
CA ALA A 355 -3.71 -2.05 14.65
C ALA A 355 -2.68 -3.19 14.77
N PRO A 356 -2.17 -3.71 13.63
CA PRO A 356 -1.07 -4.67 13.58
C PRO A 356 0.23 -4.10 14.17
N GLY A 357 1.25 -4.94 14.32
CA GLY A 357 2.57 -4.58 14.80
C GLY A 357 3.33 -5.79 15.34
N PHE A 358 4.55 -5.57 15.84
CA PHE A 358 5.44 -6.59 16.42
C PHE A 358 6.03 -6.12 17.74
N GLY A 359 6.42 -7.09 18.60
CA GLY A 359 7.11 -6.84 19.87
C GLY A 359 6.22 -6.24 20.97
N GLU A 360 6.75 -6.18 22.18
CA GLU A 360 6.00 -5.96 23.42
C GLU A 360 5.56 -4.51 23.71
N ARG A 361 6.14 -3.53 23.01
CA ARG A 361 5.84 -2.11 23.26
C ARG A 361 4.36 -1.78 23.04
N GLY A 362 3.69 -1.24 24.05
CA GLY A 362 2.29 -0.80 24.00
C GLY A 362 1.24 -1.92 23.97
N ILE A 363 1.61 -3.15 24.31
CA ILE A 363 0.72 -4.32 24.30
C ILE A 363 -0.38 -4.21 25.35
N GLU A 364 -0.06 -3.88 26.58
CA GLU A 364 -1.06 -3.79 27.66
C GLU A 364 -2.12 -2.73 27.35
N GLY A 365 -1.73 -1.59 26.76
CA GLY A 365 -2.69 -0.59 26.33
C GLY A 365 -3.61 -1.07 25.18
N LYS A 366 -3.13 -1.94 24.29
CA LYS A 366 -3.98 -2.59 23.28
C LYS A 366 -4.96 -3.56 23.94
N ILE A 367 -4.50 -4.38 24.89
CA ILE A 367 -5.35 -5.31 25.67
C ILE A 367 -6.45 -4.53 26.43
N GLU A 368 -6.10 -3.43 27.10
CA GLU A 368 -7.05 -2.55 27.75
C GLU A 368 -8.08 -1.96 26.75
N ALA A 369 -7.66 -1.56 25.56
CA ALA A 369 -8.58 -1.06 24.54
C ALA A 369 -9.56 -2.13 24.04
N VAL A 370 -9.11 -3.40 23.92
CA VAL A 370 -9.99 -4.54 23.64
C VAL A 370 -11.01 -4.74 24.76
N ARG A 371 -10.54 -4.74 26.02
CA ARG A 371 -11.41 -4.86 27.21
C ARG A 371 -12.49 -3.79 27.21
N TYR A 372 -12.09 -2.53 27.00
CA TYR A 372 -13.02 -1.41 26.94
C TYR A 372 -14.09 -1.61 25.85
N ALA A 373 -13.66 -2.00 24.64
CA ALA A 373 -14.59 -2.23 23.53
C ALA A 373 -15.59 -3.37 23.85
N ARG A 374 -15.12 -4.48 24.41
CA ARG A 374 -15.94 -5.63 24.78
C ARG A 374 -16.96 -5.28 25.85
N GLU A 375 -16.52 -4.66 26.96
CA GLU A 375 -17.37 -4.34 28.09
C GLU A 375 -18.42 -3.24 27.79
N ASN A 376 -18.04 -2.24 27.00
CA ASN A 376 -18.91 -1.10 26.66
C ASN A 376 -19.68 -1.30 25.35
N LYS A 377 -19.58 -2.48 24.71
CA LYS A 377 -20.27 -2.81 23.45
C LYS A 377 -19.93 -1.84 22.31
N VAL A 378 -18.71 -1.29 22.29
CA VAL A 378 -18.21 -0.45 21.21
C VAL A 378 -17.77 -1.35 20.06
N PRO A 379 -18.18 -1.14 18.80
CA PRO A 379 -17.71 -1.90 17.66
C PRO A 379 -16.18 -2.03 17.66
N PHE A 380 -15.70 -3.28 17.56
CA PHE A 380 -14.28 -3.63 17.66
C PHE A 380 -13.80 -4.35 16.41
N PHE A 381 -12.61 -3.97 15.94
CA PHE A 381 -11.90 -4.65 14.88
C PHE A 381 -10.42 -4.81 15.24
N GLY A 382 -9.94 -6.06 15.32
CA GLY A 382 -8.54 -6.39 15.58
C GLY A 382 -7.85 -6.97 14.34
N ILE A 383 -6.75 -6.36 13.89
CA ILE A 383 -5.97 -6.84 12.74
C ILE A 383 -4.65 -7.43 13.21
N CYS A 384 -4.34 -8.67 12.81
CA CYS A 384 -3.10 -9.40 13.08
C CYS A 384 -2.79 -9.40 14.59
N LEU A 385 -1.82 -8.59 15.06
CA LEU A 385 -1.57 -8.41 16.49
C LEU A 385 -2.82 -7.97 17.26
N GLY A 386 -3.74 -7.21 16.64
CA GLY A 386 -5.00 -6.81 17.25
C GLY A 386 -5.93 -7.99 17.57
N MET A 387 -5.98 -9.01 16.73
CA MET A 387 -6.66 -10.27 17.03
C MET A 387 -5.98 -10.99 18.19
N GLN A 388 -4.65 -11.07 18.18
CA GLN A 388 -3.87 -11.72 19.24
C GLN A 388 -4.11 -11.06 20.60
N MET A 389 -4.19 -9.72 20.64
CA MET A 389 -4.53 -8.99 21.86
C MET A 389 -5.95 -9.29 22.35
N ALA A 390 -6.89 -9.51 21.44
CA ALA A 390 -8.25 -9.91 21.82
C ALA A 390 -8.29 -11.33 22.41
N ILE A 391 -7.49 -12.25 21.90
CA ILE A 391 -7.34 -13.61 22.47
C ILE A 391 -6.76 -13.53 23.89
N ILE A 392 -5.70 -12.75 24.08
CA ILE A 392 -5.05 -12.58 25.41
C ILE A 392 -6.02 -11.91 26.39
N GLU A 393 -6.69 -10.84 25.98
CA GLU A 393 -7.68 -10.15 26.82
C GLU A 393 -8.78 -11.10 27.29
N TYR A 394 -9.35 -11.87 26.37
CA TYR A 394 -10.43 -12.79 26.66
C TYR A 394 -9.99 -13.94 27.56
N SER A 395 -8.78 -14.47 27.33
CA SER A 395 -8.16 -15.48 28.16
C SER A 395 -7.98 -15.03 29.61
N ARG A 396 -7.45 -13.80 29.80
CA ARG A 396 -7.20 -13.21 31.13
C ARG A 396 -8.48 -12.89 31.88
N ASN A 397 -9.42 -12.19 31.22
CA ASN A 397 -10.54 -11.54 31.90
C ASN A 397 -11.85 -12.36 31.88
N ILE A 398 -12.01 -13.32 30.96
CA ILE A 398 -13.22 -14.15 30.87
C ILE A 398 -12.94 -15.59 31.27
N VAL A 399 -11.84 -16.17 30.79
CA VAL A 399 -11.49 -17.56 31.09
C VAL A 399 -10.75 -17.70 32.43
N GLY A 400 -10.12 -16.61 32.91
CA GLY A 400 -9.42 -16.58 34.21
C GLY A 400 -7.96 -17.06 34.15
N LEU A 401 -7.38 -17.15 32.95
CA LEU A 401 -5.94 -17.42 32.74
C LEU A 401 -5.14 -16.14 32.90
N THR A 402 -4.95 -15.67 34.13
CA THR A 402 -4.44 -14.33 34.45
C THR A 402 -3.08 -14.02 33.83
N ASP A 403 -2.23 -15.05 33.64
CA ASP A 403 -0.89 -14.91 33.06
C ASP A 403 -0.83 -15.28 31.57
N ALA A 404 -2.00 -15.40 30.91
CA ALA A 404 -2.06 -15.70 29.48
C ALA A 404 -1.33 -14.61 28.66
N ASN A 405 -0.49 -15.06 27.71
CA ASN A 405 0.30 -14.15 26.89
C ASN A 405 0.64 -14.77 25.52
N SER A 406 1.31 -13.98 24.68
CA SER A 406 2.03 -14.46 23.50
C SER A 406 3.47 -14.80 23.86
N THR A 407 4.01 -15.88 23.31
CA THR A 407 5.45 -16.19 23.41
C THR A 407 6.34 -15.18 22.69
N GLU A 408 5.79 -14.25 21.90
CA GLU A 408 6.51 -13.09 21.39
C GLU A 408 6.87 -12.08 22.48
N MET A 409 5.99 -11.94 23.49
CA MET A 409 6.11 -10.95 24.56
C MET A 409 6.70 -11.55 25.85
N ASN A 410 6.36 -12.79 26.13
CA ASN A 410 6.85 -13.54 27.28
C ASN A 410 6.96 -15.03 26.90
N ASP A 411 8.17 -15.49 26.63
CA ASP A 411 8.48 -16.86 26.23
C ASP A 411 8.32 -17.88 27.38
N GLU A 412 8.29 -17.41 28.64
CA GLU A 412 8.07 -18.21 29.85
C GLU A 412 6.61 -18.22 30.34
N THR A 413 5.65 -17.65 29.57
CA THR A 413 4.25 -17.61 29.99
C THR A 413 3.70 -19.02 30.25
N PRO A 414 3.02 -19.27 31.40
CA PRO A 414 2.40 -20.57 31.68
C PRO A 414 1.19 -20.86 30.76
N HIS A 415 0.63 -19.84 30.14
CA HIS A 415 -0.51 -19.93 29.23
C HIS A 415 -0.21 -19.24 27.90
N PRO A 416 0.56 -19.89 26.99
CA PRO A 416 0.90 -19.36 25.66
C PRO A 416 -0.29 -19.46 24.70
N VAL A 417 -1.31 -18.60 24.92
CA VAL A 417 -2.54 -18.59 24.10
C VAL A 417 -2.30 -18.09 22.68
N VAL A 418 -1.19 -17.40 22.47
CA VAL A 418 -0.59 -17.06 21.17
C VAL A 418 0.83 -17.59 21.17
N ASN A 419 1.20 -18.38 20.16
CA ASN A 419 2.49 -19.07 20.13
C ASN A 419 3.16 -18.98 18.76
N LEU A 420 4.50 -19.17 18.75
CA LEU A 420 5.29 -19.24 17.53
C LEU A 420 4.86 -20.46 16.69
N MET A 421 4.62 -20.23 15.40
CA MET A 421 4.33 -21.31 14.46
C MET A 421 5.44 -22.37 14.45
N GLU A 422 5.09 -23.65 14.36
CA GLU A 422 6.05 -24.75 14.26
C GLU A 422 7.05 -24.53 13.11
N SER A 423 6.58 -24.06 11.96
CA SER A 423 7.42 -23.75 10.79
C SER A 423 8.40 -22.61 11.01
N GLN A 424 8.22 -21.79 12.04
CA GLN A 424 9.06 -20.64 12.36
C GLN A 424 10.17 -20.97 13.38
N LYS A 425 10.10 -22.11 14.07
CA LYS A 425 11.06 -22.48 15.14
C LYS A 425 12.49 -22.70 14.65
N THR A 426 12.69 -23.04 13.38
CA THR A 426 14.01 -23.34 12.79
C THR A 426 14.56 -22.19 11.95
N ILE A 427 13.86 -21.06 11.85
CA ILE A 427 14.24 -19.94 10.99
C ILE A 427 15.21 -19.01 11.74
N THR A 428 16.38 -18.78 11.12
CA THR A 428 17.43 -17.85 11.62
C THR A 428 17.33 -16.48 10.95
N ASP A 429 17.03 -16.45 9.65
CA ASP A 429 16.90 -15.22 8.89
C ASP A 429 15.50 -14.59 9.09
N LYS A 430 15.46 -13.28 9.34
CA LYS A 430 14.19 -12.60 9.66
C LYS A 430 13.47 -12.00 8.45
N GLY A 431 14.18 -11.65 7.38
CA GLY A 431 13.57 -11.07 6.16
C GLY A 431 12.91 -12.15 5.29
N GLY A 432 11.68 -11.89 4.82
CA GLY A 432 10.97 -12.76 3.88
C GLY A 432 10.59 -14.15 4.38
N THR A 433 10.60 -14.39 5.69
CA THR A 433 10.43 -15.74 6.29
C THR A 433 9.20 -15.90 7.16
N MET A 434 8.37 -14.87 7.28
CA MET A 434 7.08 -14.96 7.95
C MET A 434 6.09 -15.80 7.13
N ARG A 435 4.92 -16.07 7.69
CA ARG A 435 3.77 -16.50 6.90
C ARG A 435 3.29 -15.30 6.10
N LEU A 436 3.60 -15.30 4.79
CA LEU A 436 3.39 -14.20 3.86
C LEU A 436 2.42 -14.59 2.75
N GLY A 437 1.75 -13.58 2.18
CA GLY A 437 0.90 -13.73 1.01
C GLY A 437 -0.50 -14.22 1.30
N ALA A 438 -1.19 -14.61 0.23
CA ALA A 438 -2.60 -14.99 0.28
C ALA A 438 -2.79 -16.45 0.70
N TRP A 439 -3.57 -16.66 1.77
CA TRP A 439 -3.93 -17.97 2.28
C TRP A 439 -5.45 -18.15 2.33
N LYS A 440 -5.92 -19.38 2.12
CA LYS A 440 -7.33 -19.72 2.21
C LYS A 440 -7.81 -19.70 3.65
N CYS A 441 -9.08 -19.34 3.84
CA CYS A 441 -9.76 -19.42 5.11
C CYS A 441 -11.20 -19.85 4.86
N ASP A 442 -11.61 -20.98 5.44
CA ASP A 442 -12.98 -21.45 5.42
C ASP A 442 -13.77 -20.80 6.55
N LEU A 443 -14.94 -20.30 6.24
CA LEU A 443 -15.80 -19.55 7.15
C LEU A 443 -16.89 -20.44 7.74
N LYS A 444 -17.07 -20.33 9.05
CA LYS A 444 -18.16 -21.03 9.76
C LYS A 444 -19.51 -20.48 9.30
N THR A 445 -20.37 -21.34 8.81
CA THR A 445 -21.74 -20.99 8.38
C THR A 445 -22.48 -20.24 9.50
N ASP A 446 -23.26 -19.23 9.12
CA ASP A 446 -24.04 -18.37 10.02
C ASP A 446 -23.23 -17.46 10.97
N SER A 447 -21.90 -17.51 10.92
CA SER A 447 -21.03 -16.59 11.65
C SER A 447 -21.18 -15.14 11.17
N LEU A 448 -20.67 -14.17 11.94
CA LEU A 448 -20.58 -12.77 11.50
C LEU A 448 -19.66 -12.67 10.28
N ALA A 449 -18.52 -13.33 10.28
CA ALA A 449 -17.59 -13.37 9.15
C ALA A 449 -18.25 -13.89 7.88
N HIS A 450 -18.97 -15.04 7.96
CA HIS A 450 -19.70 -15.60 6.82
C HIS A 450 -20.74 -14.62 6.25
N LYS A 451 -21.51 -13.93 7.12
CA LYS A 451 -22.47 -12.88 6.70
C LYS A 451 -21.81 -11.69 6.05
N ILE A 452 -20.63 -11.28 6.53
CA ILE A 452 -19.85 -10.15 5.98
C ILE A 452 -19.33 -10.46 4.59
N TYR A 453 -18.71 -11.62 4.39
CA TYR A 453 -18.10 -12.02 3.12
C TYR A 453 -19.10 -12.57 2.11
N GLY A 454 -20.19 -13.20 2.57
CA GLY A 454 -21.17 -13.86 1.71
C GLY A 454 -20.58 -15.03 0.91
N LYS A 455 -19.57 -15.71 1.44
CA LYS A 455 -18.83 -16.83 0.83
C LYS A 455 -18.43 -17.83 1.89
N ASP A 456 -18.31 -19.10 1.50
CA ASP A 456 -17.86 -20.17 2.40
C ASP A 456 -16.33 -20.17 2.58
N THR A 457 -15.58 -19.80 1.53
CA THR A 457 -14.11 -19.75 1.55
C THR A 457 -13.64 -18.39 1.01
N ILE A 458 -12.67 -17.81 1.70
CA ILE A 458 -11.99 -16.56 1.31
C ILE A 458 -10.49 -16.80 1.16
N SER A 459 -9.80 -15.81 0.61
CA SER A 459 -8.33 -15.81 0.54
C SER A 459 -7.83 -14.42 0.90
N GLU A 460 -6.98 -14.33 1.93
CA GLU A 460 -6.51 -13.07 2.50
C GLU A 460 -4.99 -13.07 2.69
N ARG A 461 -4.37 -11.88 2.72
CA ARG A 461 -2.92 -11.72 2.82
C ARG A 461 -2.46 -11.71 4.27
N HIS A 462 -1.39 -12.43 4.55
CA HIS A 462 -0.80 -12.59 5.89
C HIS A 462 0.58 -11.97 5.96
N ARG A 463 0.97 -11.55 7.18
CA ARG A 463 2.31 -11.10 7.55
C ARG A 463 2.55 -11.27 9.04
N HIS A 464 2.82 -12.51 9.49
CA HIS A 464 3.02 -12.80 10.91
C HIS A 464 3.85 -14.07 11.15
N ARG A 465 4.34 -14.26 12.39
CA ARG A 465 5.07 -15.45 12.88
C ARG A 465 4.32 -16.17 13.99
N TYR A 466 3.53 -15.44 14.77
CA TYR A 466 2.79 -15.95 15.91
C TYR A 466 1.32 -16.09 15.57
N GLU A 467 0.68 -17.08 16.18
CA GLU A 467 -0.70 -17.47 15.89
C GLU A 467 -1.46 -17.88 17.13
N TYR A 468 -2.77 -17.93 17.05
CA TYR A 468 -3.63 -18.48 18.07
C TYR A 468 -3.27 -19.96 18.32
N ASN A 469 -2.86 -20.29 19.56
CA ASN A 469 -2.47 -21.64 19.93
C ASN A 469 -3.70 -22.57 19.95
N SER A 470 -3.67 -23.60 19.12
CA SER A 470 -4.77 -24.56 18.94
C SER A 470 -5.18 -25.29 20.23
N GLU A 471 -4.26 -25.43 21.20
CA GLU A 471 -4.55 -26.08 22.49
C GLU A 471 -5.58 -25.31 23.34
N TYR A 472 -5.74 -24.00 23.11
CA TYR A 472 -6.67 -23.15 23.87
C TYR A 472 -7.99 -22.88 23.12
N VAL A 473 -8.11 -23.26 21.86
CA VAL A 473 -9.28 -22.93 21.01
C VAL A 473 -10.58 -23.43 21.63
N ASP A 474 -10.66 -24.69 22.03
CA ASP A 474 -11.86 -25.28 22.60
C ASP A 474 -12.27 -24.61 23.92
N GLN A 475 -11.27 -24.29 24.78
CA GLN A 475 -11.52 -23.63 26.06
C GLN A 475 -12.11 -22.22 25.87
N LEU A 476 -11.53 -21.43 24.96
CA LEU A 476 -12.02 -20.07 24.68
C LEU A 476 -13.34 -20.09 23.94
N GLN A 477 -13.56 -21.05 23.04
CA GLN A 477 -14.82 -21.20 22.31
C GLN A 477 -15.97 -21.58 23.25
N ASN A 478 -15.74 -22.46 24.22
CA ASN A 478 -16.73 -22.79 25.25
C ASN A 478 -17.07 -21.59 26.15
N ALA A 479 -16.15 -20.63 26.29
CA ALA A 479 -16.37 -19.38 26.99
C ALA A 479 -17.04 -18.27 26.11
N GLY A 480 -17.21 -18.50 24.80
CA GLY A 480 -17.91 -17.60 23.88
C GLY A 480 -17.06 -16.84 22.86
N LEU A 481 -15.73 -17.07 22.80
CA LEU A 481 -14.86 -16.54 21.73
C LEU A 481 -14.85 -17.54 20.56
N ILE A 482 -15.64 -17.26 19.54
CA ILE A 482 -15.87 -18.17 18.42
C ILE A 482 -14.74 -18.08 17.40
N ALA A 483 -14.12 -19.22 17.08
CA ALA A 483 -13.28 -19.38 15.91
C ALA A 483 -14.19 -19.51 14.67
N SER A 484 -14.34 -18.43 13.92
CA SER A 484 -15.28 -18.34 12.80
C SER A 484 -14.63 -18.45 11.43
N GLY A 485 -13.30 -18.42 11.35
CA GLY A 485 -12.55 -18.68 10.15
C GLY A 485 -11.33 -19.54 10.45
N VAL A 486 -11.11 -20.58 9.64
CA VAL A 486 -10.01 -21.54 9.83
C VAL A 486 -9.35 -21.84 8.49
N ASN A 487 -8.03 -21.88 8.46
CA ASN A 487 -7.30 -22.32 7.28
C ASN A 487 -7.51 -23.84 7.06
N PRO A 488 -8.03 -24.28 5.89
CA PRO A 488 -8.35 -25.69 5.66
C PRO A 488 -7.11 -26.60 5.58
N ASP A 489 -5.95 -26.05 5.23
CA ASP A 489 -4.74 -26.85 5.02
C ASP A 489 -3.93 -27.03 6.32
N THR A 490 -3.98 -26.06 7.23
CA THR A 490 -3.17 -26.03 8.46
C THR A 490 -3.97 -26.14 9.75
N GLY A 491 -5.29 -25.92 9.71
CA GLY A 491 -6.16 -25.88 10.89
C GLY A 491 -6.01 -24.62 11.74
N LEU A 492 -5.23 -23.63 11.29
CA LEU A 492 -4.98 -22.38 12.03
C LEU A 492 -6.23 -21.49 12.04
N VAL A 493 -6.50 -20.90 13.20
CA VAL A 493 -7.62 -19.95 13.35
C VAL A 493 -7.24 -18.60 12.76
N GLU A 494 -8.02 -18.16 11.78
CA GLU A 494 -7.82 -16.93 11.04
C GLU A 494 -8.74 -15.79 11.47
N ILE A 495 -9.90 -16.13 12.05
CA ILE A 495 -10.93 -15.17 12.47
C ILE A 495 -11.52 -15.58 13.81
N ILE A 496 -11.65 -14.61 14.72
CA ILE A 496 -12.39 -14.73 15.97
C ILE A 496 -13.53 -13.71 16.03
N GLU A 497 -14.62 -14.07 16.72
CA GLU A 497 -15.77 -13.18 16.92
C GLU A 497 -16.50 -13.45 18.25
N LEU A 498 -17.30 -12.47 18.71
CA LEU A 498 -18.20 -12.61 19.87
C LEU A 498 -19.65 -12.48 19.44
N GLU A 499 -20.47 -13.53 19.67
CA GLU A 499 -21.90 -13.56 19.27
C GLU A 499 -22.74 -12.46 19.90
N ASN A 500 -22.54 -12.16 21.17
CA ASN A 500 -23.34 -11.21 21.94
C ASN A 500 -22.79 -9.78 21.93
N HIS A 501 -22.05 -9.43 20.86
CA HIS A 501 -21.50 -8.10 20.67
C HIS A 501 -22.03 -7.46 19.38
N PRO A 502 -22.32 -6.14 19.32
CA PRO A 502 -22.81 -5.48 18.11
C PRO A 502 -21.93 -5.68 16.88
N PHE A 503 -20.63 -5.66 17.08
CA PHE A 503 -19.60 -5.98 16.10
C PHE A 503 -18.29 -6.22 16.84
N PHE A 504 -17.83 -7.45 16.90
CA PHE A 504 -16.52 -7.79 17.47
C PHE A 504 -15.88 -8.85 16.58
N ILE A 505 -14.84 -8.47 15.87
CA ILE A 505 -14.12 -9.35 14.96
C ILE A 505 -12.62 -9.10 15.08
N GLY A 506 -11.86 -10.18 15.18
CA GLY A 506 -10.41 -10.18 15.05
C GLY A 506 -9.99 -11.05 13.88
N VAL A 507 -9.04 -10.60 13.07
CA VAL A 507 -8.51 -11.33 11.93
C VAL A 507 -6.99 -11.43 12.01
N GLN A 508 -6.42 -12.60 11.69
CA GLN A 508 -4.96 -12.81 11.72
C GLN A 508 -4.29 -12.23 10.46
N TYR A 509 -5.01 -12.18 9.37
CA TYR A 509 -4.59 -11.58 8.10
C TYR A 509 -4.76 -10.06 8.07
N HIS A 510 -4.34 -9.45 6.96
CA HIS A 510 -4.36 -8.01 6.71
C HIS A 510 -5.37 -7.63 5.61
N PRO A 511 -6.66 -7.44 5.96
CA PRO A 511 -7.71 -7.13 4.98
C PRO A 511 -7.54 -5.76 4.32
N GLU A 512 -6.79 -4.85 4.96
CA GLU A 512 -6.47 -3.53 4.43
C GLU A 512 -5.74 -3.60 3.09
N TYR A 513 -4.93 -4.62 2.85
CA TYR A 513 -4.17 -4.79 1.60
C TYR A 513 -5.05 -5.11 0.40
N LYS A 514 -6.25 -5.65 0.60
CA LYS A 514 -7.20 -5.99 -0.48
C LYS A 514 -8.30 -4.96 -0.69
N SER A 515 -8.31 -3.87 0.08
CA SER A 515 -9.30 -2.80 -0.09
C SER A 515 -8.94 -1.88 -1.25
N THR A 516 -9.82 -1.72 -2.22
CA THR A 516 -9.65 -0.84 -3.38
C THR A 516 -10.85 0.09 -3.56
N VAL A 517 -10.71 1.10 -4.44
CA VAL A 517 -11.84 1.98 -4.81
C VAL A 517 -13.00 1.20 -5.43
N ALA A 518 -12.69 0.20 -6.26
CA ALA A 518 -13.70 -0.62 -6.94
C ALA A 518 -14.30 -1.68 -6.02
N ASN A 519 -13.51 -2.22 -5.09
CA ASN A 519 -13.88 -3.29 -4.17
C ASN A 519 -13.46 -2.94 -2.74
N PRO A 520 -14.18 -2.05 -2.04
CA PRO A 520 -13.95 -1.78 -0.62
C PRO A 520 -14.06 -3.06 0.19
N HIS A 521 -13.08 -3.31 1.05
CA HIS A 521 -13.03 -4.58 1.78
C HIS A 521 -14.24 -4.78 2.71
N PRO A 522 -14.95 -5.92 2.64
CA PRO A 522 -16.25 -6.10 3.29
C PRO A 522 -16.18 -5.96 4.82
N VAL A 523 -15.12 -6.41 5.48
CA VAL A 523 -14.98 -6.26 6.94
C VAL A 523 -14.92 -4.79 7.34
N PHE A 524 -14.16 -3.95 6.64
CA PHE A 524 -14.13 -2.51 6.88
C PHE A 524 -15.49 -1.86 6.62
N VAL A 525 -16.18 -2.25 5.55
CA VAL A 525 -17.52 -1.71 5.21
C VAL A 525 -18.51 -2.01 6.33
N HIS A 526 -18.54 -3.24 6.84
CA HIS A 526 -19.45 -3.63 7.92
C HIS A 526 -19.06 -3.04 9.28
N PHE A 527 -17.76 -2.91 9.56
CA PHE A 527 -17.28 -2.22 10.76
C PHE A 527 -17.76 -0.76 10.80
N ILE A 528 -17.61 -0.01 9.70
CA ILE A 528 -18.10 1.37 9.61
C ILE A 528 -19.62 1.42 9.72
N ALA A 529 -20.35 0.50 9.09
CA ALA A 529 -21.81 0.42 9.23
C ALA A 529 -22.24 0.17 10.68
N ALA A 530 -21.52 -0.69 11.42
CA ALA A 530 -21.77 -0.96 12.83
C ALA A 530 -21.50 0.27 13.70
N ALA A 531 -20.40 1.01 13.45
CA ALA A 531 -20.07 2.25 14.14
C ALA A 531 -21.13 3.35 13.90
N VAL A 532 -21.61 3.52 12.67
CA VAL A 532 -22.71 4.44 12.35
C VAL A 532 -23.99 4.07 13.12
N LYS A 533 -24.29 2.77 13.24
CA LYS A 533 -25.46 2.28 13.99
C LYS A 533 -25.31 2.47 15.50
N ALA A 534 -24.11 2.31 16.04
CA ALA A 534 -23.82 2.54 17.46
C ALA A 534 -23.99 4.01 17.83
N LYS A 535 -23.51 4.94 17.01
CA LYS A 535 -23.64 6.39 17.21
C LYS A 535 -25.08 6.88 17.25
N LYS A 536 -26.00 6.22 16.53
CA LYS A 536 -27.43 6.61 16.47
C LYS A 536 -28.22 6.18 17.71
N LYS A 537 -27.65 5.36 18.58
CA LYS A 537 -28.23 4.92 19.85
C LYS A 537 -27.80 5.84 21.00
#